data_1b0a084e90465f62832fbc54fd5a007c
#
_entry.id   1b0a084e90465f62832fbc54fd5a007c
#
_cell.length_a   1.000
_cell.length_b   1.000
_cell.length_c   1.000
_cell.angle_alpha   90.00
_cell.angle_beta   90.00
_cell.angle_gamma   90.00
#
_symmetry.space_group_name_H-M   'P 1'
#
loop_
_entity.id
_entity.type
_entity.pdbx_description
1 polymer ?
#
loop_
_entity_poly.entity_id
_entity_poly.type
_entity_poly.pdbx_seq_one_letter_code
_entity_poly.pdbx_strand_id
1 'polypeptide(L)'
;YISKYNVAIFINGCFWHHHYNCKYSYIPKTNQKYWINKFDRNMKNDIKHYKQLKQMDIRVIIIWECELKECFNYRMEILEEEIKNSKEE
;
A
#
# COMPACT_ATOMS: atom_id res chain seq x y z
N TYR A 1 9.90 5.99 -5.99
CA TYR A 1 9.50 6.09 -7.40
C TYR A 1 10.63 5.65 -8.32
N ILE A 2 10.31 4.78 -9.24
CA ILE A 2 11.29 4.28 -10.21
C ILE A 2 10.95 4.86 -11.58
N SER A 3 11.69 5.88 -11.98
CA SER A 3 11.34 6.61 -13.21
C SER A 3 11.50 5.76 -14.47
N LYS A 4 12.49 4.86 -14.49
CA LYS A 4 12.71 4.03 -15.66
C LYS A 4 11.49 3.19 -16.03
N TYR A 5 10.75 2.74 -15.03
CA TYR A 5 9.56 1.90 -15.25
C TYR A 5 8.28 2.67 -15.02
N ASN A 6 8.39 3.91 -14.61
CA ASN A 6 7.23 4.77 -14.30
C ASN A 6 6.33 4.14 -13.24
N VAL A 7 6.94 3.69 -12.15
CA VAL A 7 6.27 2.98 -11.08
C VAL A 7 6.54 3.65 -9.75
N ALA A 8 5.50 3.80 -8.92
CA ALA A 8 5.62 4.26 -7.54
C ALA A 8 5.31 3.08 -6.63
N ILE A 9 6.22 2.79 -5.71
CA ILE A 9 6.07 1.68 -4.77
C ILE A 9 5.78 2.25 -3.39
N PHE A 10 4.67 1.82 -2.79
CA PHE A 10 4.29 2.22 -1.45
C PHE A 10 4.42 1.04 -0.51
N ILE A 11 5.09 1.24 0.63
CA ILE A 11 5.16 0.22 1.67
C ILE A 11 4.24 0.70 2.78
N ASN A 12 3.08 0.07 2.91
CA ASN A 12 2.06 0.49 3.85
C ASN A 12 2.08 -0.34 5.14
N GLY A 13 2.07 0.36 6.29
CA GLY A 13 1.90 -0.32 7.57
C GLY A 13 0.46 -0.76 7.70
N CYS A 14 0.27 -2.03 8.07
CA CYS A 14 -1.08 -2.59 8.10
C CYS A 14 -2.00 -1.89 9.10
N PHE A 15 -1.46 -1.49 10.25
CA PHE A 15 -2.27 -0.80 11.24
C PHE A 15 -2.70 0.60 10.76
N TRP A 16 -1.76 1.40 10.31
CA TRP A 16 -2.03 2.80 9.97
C TRP A 16 -2.92 2.95 8.74
N HIS A 17 -2.77 2.06 7.78
CA HIS A 17 -3.58 2.09 6.55
C HIS A 17 -4.76 1.14 6.63
N HIS A 18 -4.95 0.52 7.78
CA HIS A 18 -6.08 -0.37 8.10
C HIS A 18 -6.28 -1.43 7.03
N HIS A 19 -5.27 -2.25 6.85
CA HIS A 19 -5.26 -3.30 5.84
C HIS A 19 -6.43 -4.27 6.04
N TYR A 20 -7.24 -4.47 5.01
CA TYR A 20 -8.44 -5.27 5.11
C TYR A 20 -8.15 -6.72 5.49
N ASN A 21 -8.90 -7.26 6.43
CA ASN A 21 -8.83 -8.67 6.84
C ASN A 21 -7.42 -9.11 7.22
N CYS A 22 -6.70 -8.27 7.94
CA CYS A 22 -5.32 -8.53 8.32
C CYS A 22 -5.20 -8.49 9.84
N LYS A 23 -4.45 -9.46 10.42
CA LYS A 23 -4.33 -9.56 11.87
C LYS A 23 -3.59 -8.39 12.50
N TYR A 24 -2.77 -7.68 11.73
CA TYR A 24 -2.07 -6.51 12.23
C TYR A 24 -2.93 -5.24 12.17
N SER A 25 -4.12 -5.35 11.57
CA SER A 25 -5.03 -4.24 11.42
C SER A 25 -6.18 -4.45 12.40
N TYR A 26 -6.18 -3.71 13.47
CA TYR A 26 -7.22 -3.83 14.49
C TYR A 26 -7.60 -2.43 14.99
N ILE A 27 -8.74 -2.36 15.68
CA ILE A 27 -9.17 -1.10 16.27
C ILE A 27 -8.89 -1.18 17.77
N PRO A 28 -8.00 -0.31 18.29
CA PRO A 28 -7.73 -0.30 19.74
C PRO A 28 -9.01 -0.11 20.54
N LYS A 29 -9.08 -0.75 21.69
CA LYS A 29 -10.30 -0.69 22.52
C LYS A 29 -10.49 0.68 23.15
N THR A 30 -9.42 1.38 23.41
CA THR A 30 -9.50 2.73 23.99
C THR A 30 -9.57 3.76 22.87
N ASN A 31 -10.47 4.74 23.00
CA ASN A 31 -10.64 5.80 22.00
C ASN A 31 -11.00 5.26 20.62
N GLN A 32 -11.94 4.31 20.59
CA GLN A 32 -12.30 3.68 19.32
C GLN A 32 -12.78 4.68 18.27
N LYS A 33 -13.57 5.67 18.69
CA LYS A 33 -14.08 6.65 17.76
C LYS A 33 -12.94 7.43 17.09
N TYR A 34 -11.93 7.79 17.88
CA TYR A 34 -10.77 8.48 17.34
C TYR A 34 -10.07 7.63 16.27
N TRP A 35 -9.85 6.35 16.58
CA TRP A 35 -9.12 5.47 15.67
C TRP A 35 -9.92 5.18 14.41
N ILE A 36 -11.22 4.96 14.54
CA ILE A 36 -12.06 4.72 13.37
C ILE A 36 -12.00 5.92 12.42
N ASN A 37 -12.11 7.13 12.97
CA ASN A 37 -12.02 8.34 12.16
C ASN A 37 -10.65 8.51 11.53
N LYS A 38 -9.61 8.17 12.28
CA LYS A 38 -8.23 8.28 11.78
C LYS A 38 -8.00 7.32 10.62
N PHE A 39 -8.45 6.06 10.77
CA PHE A 39 -8.29 5.07 9.71
C PHE A 39 -9.08 5.48 8.48
N ASP A 40 -10.29 6.00 8.67
CA ASP A 40 -11.10 6.44 7.55
C ASP A 40 -10.40 7.54 6.75
N ARG A 41 -9.83 8.52 7.44
CA ARG A 41 -9.10 9.58 6.78
C ARG A 41 -7.86 9.06 6.06
N ASN A 42 -7.13 8.15 6.70
CA ASN A 42 -5.94 7.57 6.09
C ASN A 42 -6.29 6.84 4.80
N MET A 43 -7.38 6.05 4.82
CA MET A 43 -7.80 5.31 3.64
C MET A 43 -8.24 6.24 2.52
N LYS A 44 -8.96 7.30 2.85
CA LYS A 44 -9.40 8.26 1.85
C LYS A 44 -8.22 9.00 1.24
N ASN A 45 -7.23 9.35 2.05
CA ASN A 45 -6.03 9.99 1.54
C ASN A 45 -5.25 9.05 0.62
N ASP A 46 -5.16 7.77 0.98
CA ASP A 46 -4.47 6.79 0.15
C ASP A 46 -5.13 6.71 -1.23
N ILE A 47 -6.44 6.59 -1.25
CA ILE A 47 -7.18 6.50 -2.50
C ILE A 47 -6.95 7.75 -3.35
N LYS A 48 -6.97 8.91 -2.71
CA LYS A 48 -6.74 10.16 -3.42
C LYS A 48 -5.36 10.20 -4.07
N HIS A 49 -4.34 9.80 -3.32
CA HIS A 49 -2.97 9.80 -3.82
C HIS A 49 -2.81 8.80 -4.97
N TYR A 50 -3.39 7.62 -4.84
CA TYR A 50 -3.27 6.61 -5.90
C TYR A 50 -3.96 7.08 -7.18
N LYS A 51 -5.10 7.75 -7.06
CA LYS A 51 -5.80 8.27 -8.23
C LYS A 51 -4.99 9.36 -8.91
N GLN A 52 -4.34 10.23 -8.14
CA GLN A 52 -3.50 11.29 -8.69
C GLN A 52 -2.35 10.69 -9.49
N LEU A 53 -1.69 9.67 -8.94
CA LEU A 53 -0.58 9.04 -9.63
C LEU A 53 -1.05 8.34 -10.91
N LYS A 54 -2.21 7.71 -10.86
CA LYS A 54 -2.76 7.05 -12.04
C LYS A 54 -3.07 8.06 -13.14
N GLN A 55 -3.54 9.24 -12.77
CA GLN A 55 -3.82 10.27 -13.75
C GLN A 55 -2.53 10.79 -14.40
N MET A 56 -1.39 10.61 -13.74
CA MET A 56 -0.09 10.97 -14.30
C MET A 56 0.54 9.79 -15.03
N ASP A 57 -0.23 8.73 -15.28
CA ASP A 57 0.24 7.50 -15.92
C ASP A 57 1.36 6.82 -15.14
N ILE A 58 1.35 6.97 -13.83
CA ILE A 58 2.29 6.29 -12.96
C ILE A 58 1.60 5.08 -12.36
N ARG A 59 2.18 3.90 -12.55
CA ARG A 59 1.63 2.68 -11.99
C ARG A 59 1.96 2.62 -10.50
N VAL A 60 0.98 2.22 -9.69
CA VAL A 60 1.14 2.11 -8.24
C VAL A 60 1.25 0.65 -7.84
N ILE A 61 2.26 0.32 -7.05
CA ILE A 61 2.41 -1.00 -6.46
C ILE A 61 2.41 -0.82 -4.96
N ILE A 62 1.54 -1.55 -4.27
CA ILE A 62 1.42 -1.46 -2.82
C ILE A 62 1.95 -2.74 -2.19
N ILE A 63 2.89 -2.59 -1.25
CA ILE A 63 3.41 -3.71 -0.48
C ILE A 63 2.98 -3.49 0.96
N TRP A 64 2.36 -4.51 1.56
CA TRP A 64 1.89 -4.41 2.93
C TRP A 64 2.91 -4.95 3.91
N GLU A 65 2.94 -4.36 5.09
CA GLU A 65 3.88 -4.75 6.13
C GLU A 65 3.81 -6.25 6.44
N CYS A 66 2.59 -6.81 6.46
CA CYS A 66 2.44 -8.24 6.77
C CYS A 66 3.12 -9.12 5.71
N GLU A 67 3.12 -8.68 4.46
CA GLU A 67 3.80 -9.41 3.41
C GLU A 67 5.30 -9.47 3.64
N LEU A 68 5.87 -8.36 4.10
CA LEU A 68 7.30 -8.32 4.39
C LEU A 68 7.66 -9.16 5.61
N LYS A 69 6.76 -9.25 6.58
CA LYS A 69 7.02 -10.03 7.78
C LYS A 69 6.86 -11.52 7.56
N GLU A 70 5.90 -11.91 6.73
CA GLU A 70 5.53 -13.33 6.64
C GLU A 70 6.01 -14.02 5.37
N CYS A 71 6.26 -13.27 4.29
CA CYS A 71 6.68 -13.91 3.04
C CYS A 71 7.57 -12.96 2.23
N PHE A 72 8.61 -12.45 2.87
CA PHE A 72 9.49 -11.45 2.27
C PHE A 72 10.04 -11.87 0.92
N ASN A 73 10.68 -13.02 0.86
CA ASN A 73 11.34 -13.44 -0.40
C ASN A 73 10.33 -13.62 -1.53
N TYR A 74 9.21 -14.26 -1.22
CA TYR A 74 8.18 -14.49 -2.21
C TYR A 74 7.62 -13.15 -2.72
N ARG A 75 7.37 -12.22 -1.79
CA ARG A 75 6.83 -10.92 -2.19
C ARG A 75 7.82 -10.12 -3.04
N MET A 76 9.11 -10.24 -2.75
CA MET A 76 10.11 -9.54 -3.53
C MET A 76 10.20 -10.09 -4.95
N GLU A 77 10.03 -11.40 -5.12
CA GLU A 77 10.01 -11.99 -6.46
C GLU A 77 8.84 -11.46 -7.27
N ILE A 78 7.67 -11.37 -6.63
CA ILE A 78 6.49 -10.83 -7.31
C ILE A 78 6.72 -9.37 -7.66
N LEU A 79 7.29 -8.60 -6.74
CA LEU A 79 7.58 -7.19 -6.98
C LEU A 79 8.48 -7.01 -8.18
N GLU A 80 9.52 -7.82 -8.28
CA GLU A 80 10.46 -7.73 -9.39
C GLU A 80 9.74 -7.94 -10.72
N GLU A 81 8.84 -8.91 -10.77
CA GLU A 81 8.10 -9.15 -11.99
C GLU A 81 7.11 -8.03 -12.30
N GLU A 82 6.47 -7.50 -11.27
CA GLU A 82 5.56 -6.38 -11.46
C GLU A 82 6.28 -5.15 -12.03
N ILE A 83 7.48 -4.89 -11.54
CA ILE A 83 8.26 -3.77 -12.04
C ILE A 83 8.65 -3.99 -13.50
N LYS A 84 9.11 -5.19 -13.83
CA LYS A 84 9.50 -5.51 -15.21
C LYS A 84 8.32 -5.38 -16.17
N ASN A 85 7.15 -5.82 -15.73
CA ASN A 85 5.96 -5.75 -16.57
C ASN A 85 5.48 -4.31 -16.75
N SER A 86 5.85 -3.41 -15.85
CA SER A 86 5.47 -2.02 -15.97
C SER A 86 6.29 -1.26 -16.99
N LYS A 87 7.36 -1.87 -17.49
CA LYS A 87 8.25 -1.20 -18.39
C LYS A 87 7.65 -0.91 -19.74
N GLU A 88 6.66 -1.67 -20.09
CA GLU A 88 6.18 -1.60 -21.40
C GLU A 88 5.39 -0.40 -21.69
N GLU A 89 5.31 0.39 -21.93
CA GLU A 89 4.47 1.43 -22.23
C GLU A 89 5.07 2.40 -22.97
#